data_607c9974a94da822c3a16a047f6bf92e
#
_entry.id   607c9974a94da822c3a16a047f6bf92e
#
_cell.length_a   1.000
_cell.length_b   1.000
_cell.length_c   1.000
_cell.angle_alpha   90.00
_cell.angle_beta   90.00
_cell.angle_gamma   90.00
#
_symmetry.space_group_name_H-M   'P 1'
#
loop_
_entity.id
_entity.type
_entity.pdbx_description
1 polymer ?
#
loop_
_entity_poly.entity_id
_entity_poly.type
_entity_poly.pdbx_seq_one_letter_code
_entity_poly.pdbx_strand_id
1 'polypeptide(L)'
;MKLILNGGGIGNQVKSARELLNNVIDHSKKILYVPLAWHDDTFKGCLEFMTNELSDVNFTGIEMITSADEILNKNLKDYACIYIGGGNTYKLLSLLKQSGAFDKIREYLIKDDGIV
;
A
#
# COMPACT_ATOMS: atom_id res chain seq x y z
N MET A 1 4.71 5.62 13.92
CA MET A 1 3.49 5.36 13.11
C MET A 1 3.18 6.56 12.25
N LYS A 2 3.07 6.35 10.95
CA LYS A 2 2.60 7.38 10.02
C LYS A 2 1.47 6.80 9.17
N LEU A 3 0.34 7.46 9.18
CA LEU A 3 -0.84 7.04 8.43
C LEU A 3 -1.25 8.18 7.50
N ILE A 4 -1.18 7.93 6.20
CA ILE A 4 -1.58 8.89 5.18
C ILE A 4 -2.92 8.44 4.62
N LEU A 5 -3.97 9.20 4.91
CA LEU A 5 -5.32 8.91 4.43
C LEU A 5 -5.63 9.77 3.22
N ASN A 6 -5.98 9.10 2.12
CA ASN A 6 -6.33 9.75 0.88
C ASN A 6 -7.80 9.45 0.54
N GLY A 7 -8.60 10.50 0.41
CA GLY A 7 -10.04 10.40 0.18
C GLY A 7 -10.46 10.05 -1.25
N GLY A 8 -9.53 9.60 -2.07
CA GLY A 8 -9.77 9.27 -3.48
C GLY A 8 -9.30 10.36 -4.42
N GLY A 9 -9.50 10.13 -5.72
CA GLY A 9 -8.99 11.01 -6.76
C GLY A 9 -7.72 10.44 -7.43
N ILE A 10 -7.29 11.09 -8.49
CA ILE A 10 -6.13 10.69 -9.29
C ILE A 10 -5.32 11.92 -9.71
N GLY A 11 -4.06 11.69 -10.09
CA GLY A 11 -3.20 12.72 -10.65
C GLY A 11 -3.00 13.91 -9.72
N ASN A 12 -3.26 15.10 -10.20
CA ASN A 12 -3.09 16.34 -9.43
C ASN A 12 -4.05 16.47 -8.24
N GLN A 13 -5.17 15.76 -8.26
CA GLN A 13 -6.13 15.77 -7.16
C GLN A 13 -5.53 15.22 -5.84
N VAL A 14 -4.54 14.35 -5.95
CA VAL A 14 -3.88 13.70 -4.81
C VAL A 14 -2.39 14.01 -4.73
N LYS A 15 -1.94 15.05 -5.40
CA LYS A 15 -0.54 15.44 -5.45
C LYS A 15 0.03 15.71 -4.05
N SER A 16 -0.72 16.37 -3.18
CA SER A 16 -0.28 16.68 -1.82
C SER A 16 -0.01 15.41 -0.99
N ALA A 17 -0.82 14.38 -1.16
CA ALA A 17 -0.62 13.10 -0.49
C ALA A 17 0.67 12.42 -0.98
N ARG A 18 0.95 12.47 -2.29
CA ARG A 18 2.19 11.92 -2.83
C ARG A 18 3.43 12.69 -2.39
N GLU A 19 3.34 14.01 -2.30
CA GLU A 19 4.44 14.84 -1.78
C GLU A 19 4.74 14.50 -0.33
N LEU A 20 3.70 14.33 0.50
CA LEU A 20 3.86 13.90 1.89
C LEU A 20 4.49 12.52 1.97
N LEU A 21 4.03 11.57 1.17
CA LEU A 21 4.59 10.24 1.10
C LEU A 21 6.08 10.28 0.73
N ASN A 22 6.41 11.05 -0.31
CA ASN A 22 7.79 11.18 -0.77
C ASN A 22 8.73 11.75 0.29
N ASN A 23 8.20 12.60 1.20
CA ASN A 23 8.99 13.21 2.25
C ASN A 23 9.26 12.29 3.44
N VAL A 24 8.47 11.23 3.63
CA VAL A 24 8.52 10.39 4.84
C VAL A 24 9.06 8.98 4.61
N ILE A 25 9.14 8.51 3.36
CA ILE A 25 9.57 7.13 3.07
C ILE A 25 11.10 7.01 2.94
N ASP A 26 11.59 5.80 3.13
CA ASP A 26 12.96 5.41 2.81
C ASP A 26 13.06 5.14 1.30
N HIS A 27 13.73 6.03 0.57
CA HIS A 27 13.86 5.95 -0.90
C HIS A 27 14.66 4.75 -1.41
N SER A 28 15.39 4.07 -0.53
CA SER A 28 16.16 2.87 -0.87
C SER A 28 15.33 1.59 -0.90
N LYS A 29 14.08 1.66 -0.48
CA LYS A 29 13.18 0.50 -0.34
C LYS A 29 12.06 0.53 -1.35
N LYS A 30 11.42 -0.64 -1.52
CA LYS A 30 10.22 -0.79 -2.36
C LYS A 30 8.97 -0.41 -1.60
N ILE A 31 7.93 -0.05 -2.36
CA ILE A 31 6.58 0.10 -1.83
C ILE A 31 5.85 -1.25 -1.97
N LEU A 32 5.23 -1.70 -0.89
CA LEU A 32 4.35 -2.88 -0.93
C LEU A 32 2.93 -2.40 -1.27
N TYR A 33 2.43 -2.84 -2.42
CA TYR A 33 1.11 -2.44 -2.90
C TYR A 33 0.07 -3.53 -2.66
N VAL A 34 -1.04 -3.15 -2.05
CA VAL A 34 -2.16 -4.04 -1.69
C VAL A 34 -3.40 -3.64 -2.49
N PRO A 35 -3.68 -4.29 -3.64
CA PRO A 35 -4.81 -3.97 -4.51
C PRO A 35 -6.09 -4.76 -4.18
N LEU A 36 -6.20 -5.34 -3.00
CA LEU A 36 -7.21 -6.35 -2.66
C LEU A 36 -8.65 -5.82 -2.64
N ALA A 37 -8.84 -4.50 -2.68
CA ALA A 37 -10.17 -3.89 -2.78
C ALA A 37 -10.78 -4.01 -4.19
N TRP A 38 -9.97 -4.33 -5.20
CA TRP A 38 -10.40 -4.53 -6.59
C TRP A 38 -10.65 -6.00 -6.90
N HIS A 39 -11.23 -6.27 -8.08
CA HIS A 39 -11.40 -7.64 -8.58
C HIS A 39 -10.06 -8.26 -8.95
N ASP A 40 -9.90 -9.55 -8.69
CA ASP A 40 -8.63 -10.27 -8.88
C ASP A 40 -8.14 -10.24 -10.34
N ASP A 41 -9.04 -10.26 -11.31
CA ASP A 41 -8.72 -10.20 -12.73
C ASP A 41 -8.23 -8.83 -13.20
N THR A 42 -8.32 -7.78 -12.36
CA THR A 42 -7.86 -6.42 -12.66
C THR A 42 -6.50 -6.08 -12.06
N PHE A 43 -5.85 -6.97 -11.33
CA PHE A 43 -4.63 -6.66 -10.56
C PHE A 43 -3.48 -6.18 -11.45
N LYS A 44 -3.32 -6.73 -12.64
CA LYS A 44 -2.28 -6.25 -13.58
C LYS A 44 -2.49 -4.78 -13.94
N GLY A 45 -3.71 -4.40 -14.26
CA GLY A 45 -4.06 -3.00 -14.54
C GLY A 45 -3.85 -2.09 -13.33
N CYS A 46 -4.10 -2.60 -12.11
CA CYS A 46 -3.83 -1.86 -10.88
C CYS A 46 -2.34 -1.55 -10.74
N LEU A 47 -1.47 -2.50 -11.03
CA LEU A 47 -0.03 -2.29 -10.96
C LEU A 47 0.45 -1.23 -11.97
N GLU A 48 -0.01 -1.32 -13.20
CA GLU A 48 0.31 -0.31 -14.23
C GLU A 48 -0.17 1.08 -13.83
N PHE A 49 -1.41 1.18 -13.32
CA PHE A 49 -1.97 2.43 -12.84
C PHE A 49 -1.13 3.03 -11.71
N MET A 50 -0.77 2.23 -10.72
CA MET A 50 0.02 2.71 -9.58
C MET A 50 1.44 3.07 -9.95
N THR A 51 2.05 2.37 -10.88
CA THR A 51 3.38 2.71 -11.39
C THR A 51 3.38 4.12 -12.02
N ASN A 52 2.33 4.44 -12.78
CA ASN A 52 2.16 5.76 -13.36
C ASN A 52 1.81 6.81 -12.31
N GLU A 53 0.90 6.48 -11.39
CA GLU A 53 0.41 7.41 -10.36
C GLU A 53 1.52 7.83 -9.41
N LEU A 54 2.44 6.92 -9.08
CA LEU A 54 3.57 7.18 -8.18
C LEU A 54 4.86 7.56 -8.89
N SER A 55 4.80 7.94 -10.17
CA SER A 55 6.00 8.25 -10.96
C SER A 55 6.79 9.44 -10.44
N ASP A 56 6.18 10.33 -9.65
CA ASP A 56 6.83 11.48 -9.01
C ASP A 56 7.31 11.20 -7.57
N VAL A 57 7.18 9.96 -7.10
CA VAL A 57 7.68 9.51 -5.80
C VAL A 57 8.96 8.70 -6.00
N ASN A 58 10.00 8.98 -5.22
CA ASN A 58 11.28 8.28 -5.31
C ASN A 58 11.29 7.02 -4.46
N PHE A 59 11.39 5.85 -5.10
CA PHE A 59 11.50 4.55 -4.45
C PHE A 59 12.12 3.55 -5.43
N THR A 60 12.51 2.35 -4.97
CA THR A 60 13.22 1.39 -5.82
C THR A 60 12.31 0.54 -6.69
N GLY A 61 11.03 0.42 -6.36
CA GLY A 61 10.06 -0.34 -7.14
C GLY A 61 8.80 -0.63 -6.35
N ILE A 62 7.81 -1.20 -7.03
CA ILE A 62 6.53 -1.61 -6.43
C ILE A 62 6.49 -3.13 -6.42
N GLU A 63 6.24 -3.70 -5.25
CA GLU A 63 5.93 -5.12 -5.11
C GLU A 63 4.44 -5.25 -4.79
N MET A 64 3.68 -5.82 -5.71
CA MET A 64 2.24 -6.00 -5.55
C MET A 64 1.93 -7.41 -5.03
N ILE A 65 1.08 -7.50 -4.03
CA ILE A 65 0.52 -8.79 -3.60
C ILE A 65 -0.76 -9.10 -4.38
N THR A 66 -1.10 -10.37 -4.48
CA THR A 66 -2.35 -10.83 -5.10
C THR A 66 -3.27 -11.57 -4.13
N SER A 67 -2.79 -11.85 -2.92
CA SER A 67 -3.61 -12.39 -1.83
C SER A 67 -3.18 -11.82 -0.48
N ALA A 68 -4.10 -11.77 0.47
CA ALA A 68 -3.81 -11.26 1.81
C ALA A 68 -2.81 -12.15 2.56
N ASP A 69 -2.79 -13.44 2.29
CA ASP A 69 -1.87 -14.39 2.92
C ASP A 69 -0.40 -14.07 2.63
N GLU A 70 -0.10 -13.46 1.50
CA GLU A 70 1.27 -13.07 1.14
C GLU A 70 1.86 -12.08 2.15
N ILE A 71 1.03 -11.24 2.78
CA ILE A 71 1.48 -10.27 3.79
C ILE A 71 2.09 -10.99 5.00
N LEU A 72 1.54 -12.15 5.36
CA LEU A 72 2.01 -12.91 6.52
C LEU A 72 3.44 -13.42 6.38
N ASN A 73 3.91 -13.62 5.15
CA ASN A 73 5.23 -14.17 4.85
C ASN A 73 6.27 -13.08 4.59
N LYS A 74 5.90 -11.81 4.69
CA LYS A 74 6.79 -10.68 4.41
C LYS A 74 7.26 -10.02 5.70
N ASN A 75 8.49 -9.52 5.68
CA ASN A 75 8.97 -8.59 6.71
C ASN A 75 8.60 -7.18 6.28
N LEU A 76 7.57 -6.61 6.88
CA LEU A 76 7.03 -5.31 6.47
C LEU A 76 8.02 -4.16 6.65
N LYS A 77 9.02 -4.32 7.54
CA LYS A 77 10.08 -3.32 7.72
C LYS A 77 11.03 -3.21 6.52
N ASP A 78 11.03 -4.20 5.64
CA ASP A 78 11.85 -4.18 4.42
C ASP A 78 11.28 -3.26 3.34
N TYR A 79 10.07 -2.75 3.54
CA TYR A 79 9.38 -1.87 2.59
C TYR A 79 9.41 -0.42 3.05
N ALA A 80 9.40 0.50 2.08
CA ALA A 80 9.30 1.93 2.34
C ALA A 80 7.98 2.30 3.02
N CYS A 81 6.90 1.66 2.55
CA CYS A 81 5.56 1.78 3.13
C CYS A 81 4.67 0.65 2.61
N ILE A 82 3.50 0.51 3.21
CA ILE A 82 2.41 -0.31 2.66
C ILE A 82 1.40 0.64 2.02
N TYR A 83 1.17 0.50 0.72
CA TYR A 83 0.19 1.30 -0.01
C TYR A 83 -1.06 0.47 -0.26
N ILE A 84 -2.16 0.82 0.37
CA ILE A 84 -3.43 0.12 0.23
C ILE A 84 -4.32 0.90 -0.73
N GLY A 85 -4.66 0.29 -1.85
CA GLY A 85 -5.51 0.90 -2.86
C GLY A 85 -6.98 0.91 -2.47
N GLY A 86 -7.72 1.88 -2.99
CA GLY A 86 -9.17 1.98 -2.79
C GLY A 86 -9.95 0.97 -3.62
N GLY A 87 -11.26 0.93 -3.40
CA GLY A 87 -12.21 0.04 -4.08
C GLY A 87 -13.27 -0.45 -3.11
N ASN A 88 -13.56 -1.75 -3.15
CA ASN A 88 -14.54 -2.35 -2.23
C ASN A 88 -13.95 -2.54 -0.83
N THR A 89 -14.29 -1.63 0.07
CA THR A 89 -13.76 -1.61 1.45
C THR A 89 -14.17 -2.85 2.25
N TYR A 90 -15.36 -3.36 2.06
CA TYR A 90 -15.84 -4.56 2.75
C TYR A 90 -15.04 -5.80 2.34
N LYS A 91 -14.79 -5.96 1.04
CA LYS A 91 -13.95 -7.02 0.51
C LYS A 91 -12.54 -6.96 1.08
N LEU A 92 -11.92 -5.79 1.03
CA LEU A 92 -10.58 -5.55 1.54
C LEU A 92 -10.47 -5.91 3.02
N LEU A 93 -11.35 -5.35 3.85
CA LEU A 93 -11.33 -5.58 5.30
C LEU A 93 -11.57 -7.04 5.64
N SER A 94 -12.49 -7.71 4.96
CA SER A 94 -12.78 -9.14 5.15
C SER A 94 -11.55 -9.99 4.86
N LEU A 95 -10.89 -9.77 3.73
CA LEU A 95 -9.68 -10.51 3.35
C LEU A 95 -8.53 -10.30 4.34
N LEU A 96 -8.31 -9.06 4.77
CA LEU A 96 -7.26 -8.75 5.73
C LEU A 96 -7.53 -9.38 7.10
N LYS A 97 -8.77 -9.35 7.58
CA LYS A 97 -9.11 -9.93 8.89
C LYS A 97 -9.11 -11.45 8.88
N GLN A 98 -9.66 -12.07 7.85
CA GLN A 98 -9.71 -13.54 7.76
C GLN A 98 -8.32 -14.18 7.67
N SER A 99 -7.37 -13.52 7.01
CA SER A 99 -6.01 -14.02 6.85
C SER A 99 -5.11 -13.76 8.05
N GLY A 100 -5.47 -12.83 8.94
CA GLY A 100 -4.60 -12.31 9.99
C GLY A 100 -3.68 -11.18 9.55
N ALA A 101 -3.73 -10.79 8.28
CA ALA A 101 -2.90 -9.71 7.75
C ALA A 101 -3.22 -8.35 8.38
N PHE A 102 -4.46 -8.12 8.77
CA PHE A 102 -4.88 -6.90 9.46
C PHE A 102 -4.05 -6.66 10.73
N ASP A 103 -3.92 -7.67 11.58
CA ASP A 103 -3.16 -7.56 12.82
C ASP A 103 -1.69 -7.34 12.55
N LYS A 104 -1.14 -7.98 11.53
CA LYS A 104 0.27 -7.80 11.15
C LYS A 104 0.55 -6.37 10.67
N ILE A 105 -0.32 -5.79 9.86
CA ILE A 105 -0.20 -4.40 9.42
C ILE A 105 -0.32 -3.45 10.61
N ARG A 106 -1.25 -3.72 11.51
CA ARG A 106 -1.42 -2.93 12.73
C ARG A 106 -0.18 -2.96 13.62
N GLU A 107 0.41 -4.13 13.81
CA GLU A 107 1.66 -4.25 14.57
C GLU A 107 2.81 -3.49 13.91
N TYR A 108 2.92 -3.60 12.60
CA TYR A 108 3.90 -2.85 11.83
C TYR A 108 3.76 -1.34 12.05
N LEU A 109 2.55 -0.81 11.98
CA LEU A 109 2.29 0.61 12.25
C LEU A 109 2.68 1.03 13.66
N ILE A 110 2.29 0.26 14.66
CA ILE A 110 2.39 0.65 16.08
C ILE A 110 3.76 0.33 16.65
N LYS A 111 4.26 -0.89 16.44
CA LYS A 111 5.49 -1.38 17.06
C LYS A 111 6.74 -1.06 16.27
N ASP A 112 6.63 -1.04 14.94
CA ASP A 112 7.77 -0.87 14.04
C ASP A 112 7.86 0.54 13.44
N ASP A 113 7.03 1.46 13.91
CA ASP A 113 6.93 2.84 13.40
C ASP A 113 6.68 2.87 11.89
N GLY A 114 5.80 2.00 11.43
CA GLY A 114 5.53 1.81 10.01
C GLY A 114 4.78 2.96 9.35
N ILE A 115 4.73 2.92 8.01
CA ILE A 115 4.03 3.90 7.17
C ILE A 115 3.02 3.16 6.29
N VAL A 116 1.77 3.59 6.37
CA VAL A 116 0.68 3.07 5.54
C VAL A 116 -0.09 4.21 4.87
#